data_c780f33b1d45130eae5ebc4c8c3363f7
#
_entry.id   c780f33b1d45130eae5ebc4c8c3363f7
#
_cell.length_a   1.000
_cell.length_b   1.000
_cell.length_c   1.000
_cell.angle_alpha   90.00
_cell.angle_beta   90.00
_cell.angle_gamma   90.00
#
_symmetry.space_group_name_H-M   'P 1'
#
loop_
_entity.id
_entity.type
_entity.pdbx_description
1 polymer ?
#
loop_
_entity_poly.entity_id
_entity_poly.type
_entity_poly.pdbx_seq_one_letter_code
_entity_poly.pdbx_strand_id
1 'polypeptide(L)'
;MSDEQGWYLMQQYQEQVEELYGQAELIERLVNEYHRTVETVQELSDIPSQDTLIPIGGSTFVYGTLKDTGKVLVNAGRGILVEKPVNAAIDTLNKKIEELKKSQESILKTAEEIKGKMDELAQKMSEKDVQIPQKED
;
A
#
# COMPACT_ATOMS: atom_id res chain seq x y z
N MET A 1 -6.85 -3.42 35.98
CA MET A 1 -7.22 -4.23 34.80
C MET A 1 -7.03 -5.70 35.15
N SER A 2 -8.01 -6.54 34.88
CA SER A 2 -7.89 -7.98 35.07
C SER A 2 -7.00 -8.60 33.98
N ASP A 3 -6.45 -9.78 34.25
CA ASP A 3 -5.61 -10.48 33.27
C ASP A 3 -6.40 -10.86 32.02
N GLU A 4 -7.66 -11.22 32.16
CA GLU A 4 -8.54 -11.52 31.03
C GLU A 4 -8.74 -10.30 30.15
N GLN A 5 -8.95 -9.13 30.76
CA GLN A 5 -9.08 -7.87 30.03
C GLN A 5 -7.79 -7.50 29.32
N GLY A 6 -6.65 -7.72 29.98
CA GLY A 6 -5.34 -7.51 29.40
C GLY A 6 -5.07 -8.38 28.17
N TRP A 7 -5.39 -9.66 28.28
CA TRP A 7 -5.27 -10.60 27.16
C TRP A 7 -6.17 -10.24 26.00
N TYR A 8 -7.41 -9.86 26.29
CA TYR A 8 -8.37 -9.46 25.27
C TYR A 8 -7.87 -8.20 24.55
N LEU A 9 -7.40 -7.21 25.30
CA LEU A 9 -6.88 -5.96 24.73
C LEU A 9 -5.63 -6.21 23.90
N MET A 10 -4.72 -7.07 24.37
CA MET A 10 -3.52 -7.45 23.63
C MET A 10 -3.88 -8.07 22.30
N GLN A 11 -4.87 -8.94 22.28
CA GLN A 11 -5.33 -9.61 21.08
C GLN A 11 -5.93 -8.61 20.09
N GLN A 12 -6.69 -7.63 20.57
CA GLN A 12 -7.23 -6.56 19.73
C GLN A 12 -6.13 -5.72 19.10
N TYR A 13 -5.12 -5.36 19.89
CA TYR A 13 -3.97 -4.61 19.38
C TYR A 13 -3.24 -5.40 18.30
N GLN A 14 -3.03 -6.68 18.52
CA GLN A 14 -2.35 -7.54 17.55
C GLN A 14 -3.12 -7.61 16.23
N GLU A 15 -4.42 -7.75 16.29
CA GLU A 15 -5.28 -7.76 15.09
C GLU A 15 -5.20 -6.43 14.34
N GLN A 16 -5.20 -5.31 15.07
CA GLN A 16 -5.08 -3.98 14.47
C GLN A 16 -3.73 -3.80 13.77
N VAL A 17 -2.65 -4.25 14.40
CA VAL A 17 -1.31 -4.17 13.82
C VAL A 17 -1.23 -5.01 12.54
N GLU A 18 -1.75 -6.22 12.56
CA GLU A 18 -1.77 -7.10 11.38
C GLU A 18 -2.56 -6.48 10.23
N GLU A 19 -3.72 -5.88 10.54
CA GLU A 19 -4.53 -5.21 9.53
C GLU A 19 -3.80 -4.02 8.91
N LEU A 20 -3.13 -3.21 9.74
CA LEU A 20 -2.37 -2.06 9.27
C LEU A 20 -1.20 -2.48 8.38
N TYR A 21 -0.48 -3.53 8.76
CA TYR A 21 0.59 -4.05 7.92
C TYR A 21 0.06 -4.61 6.60
N GLY A 22 -1.10 -5.25 6.63
CA GLY A 22 -1.76 -5.72 5.40
C GLY A 22 -2.09 -4.56 4.47
N GLN A 23 -2.60 -3.45 5.00
CA GLN A 23 -2.88 -2.24 4.23
C GLN A 23 -1.59 -1.63 3.67
N ALA A 24 -0.53 -1.59 4.47
CA ALA A 24 0.76 -1.06 4.02
C ALA A 24 1.35 -1.89 2.88
N GLU A 25 1.19 -3.22 2.91
CA GLU A 25 1.62 -4.10 1.82
C GLU A 25 0.85 -3.86 0.52
N LEU A 26 -0.47 -3.66 0.63
CA LEU A 26 -1.29 -3.33 -0.55
C LEU A 26 -0.83 -2.03 -1.19
N ILE A 27 -0.54 -1.02 -0.37
CA ILE A 27 -0.03 0.26 -0.87
C ILE A 27 1.33 0.05 -1.54
N GLU A 28 2.21 -0.77 -0.97
CA GLU A 28 3.51 -1.08 -1.56
C GLU A 28 3.38 -1.68 -2.95
N ARG A 29 2.44 -2.61 -3.13
CA ARG A 29 2.17 -3.20 -4.45
C ARG A 29 1.67 -2.16 -5.44
N LEU A 30 0.79 -1.25 -5.00
CA LEU A 30 0.31 -0.16 -5.83
C LEU A 30 1.43 0.78 -6.24
N VAL A 31 2.29 1.15 -5.29
CA VAL A 31 3.45 2.01 -5.58
C VAL A 31 4.34 1.36 -6.64
N ASN A 32 4.62 0.08 -6.50
CA ASN A 32 5.45 -0.66 -7.47
C ASN A 32 4.78 -0.71 -8.84
N GLU A 33 3.46 -0.89 -8.89
CA GLU A 33 2.70 -0.87 -10.14
C GLU A 33 2.78 0.50 -10.82
N TYR A 34 2.60 1.58 -10.06
CA TYR A 34 2.71 2.94 -10.60
C TYR A 34 4.11 3.25 -11.09
N HIS A 35 5.16 2.78 -10.38
CA HIS A 35 6.54 2.93 -10.84
C HIS A 35 6.77 2.24 -12.17
N ARG A 36 6.28 1.00 -12.33
CA ARG A 36 6.37 0.28 -13.60
C ARG A 36 5.60 1.00 -14.71
N THR A 37 4.46 1.59 -14.37
CA THR A 37 3.67 2.35 -15.33
C THR A 37 4.43 3.59 -15.81
N VAL A 38 5.09 4.31 -14.89
CA VAL A 38 5.94 5.46 -15.27
C VAL A 38 7.03 5.03 -16.24
N GLU A 39 7.72 3.93 -15.95
CA GLU A 39 8.75 3.39 -16.85
C GLU A 39 8.18 3.04 -18.22
N THR A 40 7.03 2.39 -18.25
CA THR A 40 6.37 2.01 -19.50
C THR A 40 5.98 3.24 -20.31
N VAL A 41 5.42 4.26 -19.67
CA VAL A 41 5.03 5.50 -20.35
C VAL A 41 6.24 6.23 -20.92
N GLN A 42 7.36 6.23 -20.18
CA GLN A 42 8.62 6.81 -20.66
C GLN A 42 9.14 6.08 -21.91
N GLU A 43 9.10 4.75 -21.88
CA GLU A 43 9.53 3.92 -23.02
C GLU A 43 8.62 4.10 -24.22
N LEU A 44 7.32 4.19 -24.02
CA LEU A 44 6.36 4.37 -25.12
C LEU A 44 6.61 5.65 -25.88
N SER A 45 7.05 6.71 -25.22
CA SER A 45 7.30 8.00 -25.88
C SER A 45 8.43 7.95 -26.89
N ASP A 46 9.35 6.98 -26.74
CA ASP A 46 10.51 6.79 -27.61
C ASP A 46 10.24 5.79 -28.75
N ILE A 47 9.07 5.15 -28.74
CA ILE A 47 8.71 4.13 -29.74
C ILE A 47 7.75 4.74 -30.75
N PRO A 48 8.05 4.68 -32.06
CA PRO A 48 7.08 5.07 -33.06
C PRO A 48 5.90 4.09 -33.08
N SER A 49 4.84 4.44 -33.82
CA SER A 49 3.69 3.57 -34.00
C SER A 49 4.14 2.12 -34.29
N GLN A 50 3.64 1.18 -33.52
CA GLN A 50 4.11 -0.20 -33.56
C GLN A 50 2.97 -1.18 -33.36
N ASP A 51 3.08 -2.35 -34.00
CA ASP A 51 2.15 -3.45 -33.77
C ASP A 51 2.39 -4.03 -32.37
N THR A 52 1.31 -4.40 -31.72
CA THR A 52 1.35 -4.95 -30.37
C THR A 52 0.31 -6.07 -30.22
N LEU A 53 0.41 -6.80 -29.14
CA LEU A 53 -0.57 -7.82 -28.77
C LEU A 53 -1.49 -7.25 -27.70
N ILE A 54 -2.80 -7.41 -27.92
CA ILE A 54 -3.83 -6.96 -27.00
C ILE A 54 -4.46 -8.18 -26.35
N PRO A 55 -4.40 -8.33 -25.00
CA PRO A 55 -5.02 -9.47 -24.33
C PRO A 55 -6.54 -9.34 -24.33
N ILE A 56 -7.22 -10.43 -24.65
CA ILE A 56 -8.68 -10.50 -24.66
C ILE A 56 -9.23 -11.52 -23.66
N GLY A 57 -8.36 -12.09 -22.81
CA GLY A 57 -8.73 -13.08 -21.80
C GLY A 57 -8.34 -14.50 -22.20
N GLY A 58 -8.34 -15.43 -21.24
CA GLY A 58 -8.04 -16.84 -21.47
C GLY A 58 -6.70 -17.07 -22.16
N SER A 59 -5.68 -16.27 -21.86
CA SER A 59 -4.36 -16.34 -22.48
C SER A 59 -4.40 -16.20 -24.00
N THR A 60 -5.41 -15.48 -24.51
CA THR A 60 -5.61 -15.23 -25.95
C THR A 60 -5.35 -13.76 -26.23
N PHE A 61 -4.73 -13.50 -27.38
CA PHE A 61 -4.30 -12.16 -27.76
C PHE A 61 -4.73 -11.87 -29.20
N VAL A 62 -4.98 -10.60 -29.49
CA VAL A 62 -5.19 -10.13 -30.85
C VAL A 62 -4.11 -9.12 -31.19
N TYR A 63 -3.84 -8.97 -32.47
CA TYR A 63 -2.89 -7.97 -32.95
C TYR A 63 -3.58 -6.61 -32.97
N GLY A 64 -2.85 -5.60 -32.55
CA GLY A 64 -3.28 -4.21 -32.59
C GLY A 64 -2.12 -3.32 -32.90
N THR A 65 -2.42 -2.04 -33.15
CA THR A 65 -1.38 -1.04 -33.43
C THR A 65 -1.53 0.12 -32.46
N LEU A 66 -0.42 0.51 -31.82
CA LEU A 66 -0.38 1.73 -31.00
C LEU A 66 -0.34 2.91 -31.96
N LYS A 67 -1.40 3.68 -32.01
CA LYS A 67 -1.57 4.75 -32.97
C LYS A 67 -0.83 6.02 -32.59
N ASP A 68 -0.87 6.39 -31.31
CA ASP A 68 -0.22 7.59 -30.79
C ASP A 68 0.45 7.23 -29.46
N THR A 69 1.77 7.35 -29.43
CA THR A 69 2.58 7.05 -28.24
C THR A 69 3.00 8.31 -27.49
N GLY A 70 2.57 9.49 -27.95
CA GLY A 70 2.87 10.77 -27.31
C GLY A 70 1.84 11.19 -26.27
N LYS A 71 0.72 10.46 -26.18
CA LYS A 71 -0.38 10.75 -25.26
C LYS A 71 -0.86 9.47 -24.62
N VAL A 72 -1.36 9.60 -23.39
CA VAL A 72 -1.96 8.49 -22.66
C VAL A 72 -3.23 8.96 -21.96
N LEU A 73 -4.10 8.02 -21.63
CA LEU A 73 -5.30 8.28 -20.83
C LEU A 73 -4.99 7.92 -19.39
N VAL A 74 -5.15 8.88 -18.49
CA VAL A 74 -4.90 8.71 -17.06
C VAL A 74 -6.21 8.81 -16.32
N ASN A 75 -6.45 7.92 -15.38
CA ASN A 75 -7.62 7.96 -14.51
C ASN A 75 -7.46 9.15 -13.54
N ALA A 76 -8.33 10.14 -13.67
CA ALA A 76 -8.34 11.35 -12.83
C ALA A 76 -9.21 11.18 -11.58
N GLY A 77 -9.72 9.97 -11.33
CA GLY A 77 -10.62 9.64 -10.22
C GLY A 77 -12.02 9.31 -10.73
N ARG A 78 -12.73 8.48 -9.98
CA ARG A 78 -14.11 8.05 -10.27
C ARG A 78 -14.31 7.44 -11.67
N GLY A 79 -13.26 6.83 -12.22
CA GLY A 79 -13.34 6.22 -13.54
C GLY A 79 -13.31 7.21 -14.71
N ILE A 80 -13.04 8.47 -14.47
CA ILE A 80 -12.91 9.49 -15.51
C ILE A 80 -11.49 9.43 -16.08
N LEU A 81 -11.37 9.16 -17.38
CA LEU A 81 -10.08 9.13 -18.06
C LEU A 81 -9.82 10.48 -18.72
N VAL A 82 -8.64 11.01 -18.51
CA VAL A 82 -8.20 12.28 -19.09
C VAL A 82 -6.99 12.03 -19.97
N GLU A 83 -7.05 12.52 -21.22
CA GLU A 83 -5.93 12.46 -22.14
C GLU A 83 -4.86 13.46 -21.72
N LYS A 84 -3.62 12.99 -21.60
CA LYS A 84 -2.48 13.83 -21.23
C LYS A 84 -1.28 13.49 -22.09
N PRO A 85 -0.47 14.52 -22.45
CA PRO A 85 0.84 14.23 -23.01
C PRO A 85 1.69 13.46 -22.01
N VAL A 86 2.67 12.71 -22.51
CA VAL A 86 3.48 11.80 -21.71
C VAL A 86 4.09 12.48 -20.47
N ASN A 87 4.70 13.64 -20.64
CA ASN A 87 5.34 14.33 -19.50
C ASN A 87 4.34 14.70 -18.41
N ALA A 88 3.18 15.19 -18.79
CA ALA A 88 2.13 15.52 -17.82
C ALA A 88 1.56 14.28 -17.15
N ALA A 89 1.46 13.17 -17.88
CA ALA A 89 1.03 11.88 -17.32
C ALA A 89 2.02 11.36 -16.29
N ILE A 90 3.31 11.46 -16.57
CA ILE A 90 4.37 11.05 -15.64
C ILE A 90 4.29 11.86 -14.35
N ASP A 91 4.10 13.18 -14.45
CA ASP A 91 3.94 14.05 -13.29
C ASP A 91 2.72 13.64 -12.44
N THR A 92 1.61 13.34 -13.08
CA THR A 92 0.39 12.88 -12.40
C THR A 92 0.62 11.56 -11.68
N LEU A 93 1.28 10.60 -12.33
CA LEU A 93 1.59 9.30 -11.74
C LEU A 93 2.56 9.44 -10.56
N ASN A 94 3.57 10.28 -10.69
CA ASN A 94 4.53 10.52 -9.61
C ASN A 94 3.88 11.19 -8.39
N LYS A 95 2.94 12.09 -8.60
CA LYS A 95 2.15 12.67 -7.49
C LYS A 95 1.35 11.61 -6.78
N LYS A 96 0.76 10.70 -7.53
CA LYS A 96 0.01 9.58 -6.95
C LYS A 96 0.92 8.68 -6.10
N ILE A 97 2.11 8.42 -6.58
CA ILE A 97 3.12 7.65 -5.84
C ILE A 97 3.46 8.34 -4.51
N GLU A 98 3.68 9.67 -4.53
CA GLU A 98 3.97 10.42 -3.32
C GLU A 98 2.81 10.35 -2.31
N GLU A 99 1.57 10.49 -2.77
CA GLU A 99 0.39 10.38 -1.92
C GLU A 99 0.30 9.00 -1.29
N LEU A 100 0.52 7.95 -2.07
CA LEU A 100 0.50 6.58 -1.58
C LEU A 100 1.59 6.33 -0.54
N LYS A 101 2.79 6.84 -0.77
CA LYS A 101 3.90 6.71 0.19
C LYS A 101 3.60 7.43 1.51
N LYS A 102 2.98 8.60 1.46
CA LYS A 102 2.56 9.32 2.66
C LYS A 102 1.52 8.54 3.44
N SER A 103 0.55 7.95 2.76
CA SER A 103 -0.45 7.10 3.40
C SER A 103 0.21 5.89 4.06
N GLN A 104 1.16 5.27 3.38
CA GLN A 104 1.90 4.13 3.91
C GLN A 104 2.69 4.51 5.17
N GLU A 105 3.39 5.63 5.15
CA GLU A 105 4.10 6.15 6.34
C GLU A 105 3.16 6.35 7.52
N SER A 106 2.00 6.95 7.27
CA SER A 106 1.00 7.19 8.31
C SER A 106 0.49 5.88 8.93
N ILE A 107 0.22 4.89 8.08
CA ILE A 107 -0.24 3.56 8.52
C ILE A 107 0.85 2.87 9.35
N LEU A 108 2.09 2.88 8.90
CA LEU A 108 3.20 2.27 9.61
C LEU A 108 3.49 2.96 10.94
N LYS A 109 3.34 4.28 10.98
CA LYS A 109 3.49 5.05 12.21
C LYS A 109 2.41 4.67 13.23
N THR A 110 1.17 4.54 12.79
CA THR A 110 0.07 4.09 13.65
C THR A 110 0.33 2.68 14.18
N ALA A 111 0.84 1.77 13.34
CA ALA A 111 1.20 0.43 13.76
C ALA A 111 2.29 0.45 14.85
N GLU A 112 3.29 1.30 14.70
CA GLU A 112 4.35 1.45 15.70
C GLU A 112 3.81 2.00 17.03
N GLU A 113 2.88 2.93 16.99
CA GLU A 113 2.23 3.46 18.19
C GLU A 113 1.46 2.36 18.93
N ILE A 114 0.74 1.51 18.19
CA ILE A 114 0.01 0.39 18.77
C ILE A 114 0.96 -0.64 19.37
N LYS A 115 2.08 -0.92 18.70
CA LYS A 115 3.12 -1.81 19.24
C LYS A 115 3.69 -1.28 20.55
N GLY A 116 3.88 0.02 20.66
CA GLY A 116 4.29 0.66 21.90
C GLY A 116 3.30 0.41 23.03
N LYS A 117 2.02 0.51 22.73
CA LYS A 117 0.96 0.20 23.71
C LYS A 117 0.95 -1.26 24.10
N MET A 118 1.22 -2.16 23.16
CA MET A 118 1.35 -3.60 23.43
C MET A 118 2.52 -3.87 24.39
N ASP A 119 3.65 -3.23 24.16
CA ASP A 119 4.83 -3.38 25.02
C ASP A 119 4.55 -2.88 26.45
N GLU A 120 3.90 -1.72 26.58
CA GLU A 120 3.48 -1.20 27.87
C GLU A 120 2.53 -2.15 28.60
N LEU A 121 1.56 -2.67 27.87
CA LEU A 121 0.59 -3.62 28.41
C LEU A 121 1.27 -4.92 28.85
N ALA A 122 2.20 -5.44 28.04
CA ALA A 122 2.97 -6.62 28.37
C ALA A 122 3.79 -6.44 29.64
N GLN A 123 4.42 -5.27 29.81
CA GLN A 123 5.16 -4.95 31.04
C GLN A 123 4.24 -4.93 32.26
N LYS A 124 3.10 -4.29 32.16
CA LYS A 124 2.13 -4.25 33.27
C LYS A 124 1.63 -5.63 33.67
N MET A 125 1.39 -6.48 32.72
CA MET A 125 0.97 -7.87 32.95
C MET A 125 2.08 -8.68 33.61
N SER A 126 3.32 -8.50 33.16
CA SER A 126 4.50 -9.17 33.73
C SER A 126 4.77 -8.71 35.16
N GLU A 127 4.71 -7.41 35.43
CA GLU A 127 4.88 -6.86 36.79
C GLU A 127 3.84 -7.41 37.75
N LYS A 128 2.61 -7.55 37.30
CA LYS A 128 1.53 -8.12 38.10
C LYS A 128 1.77 -9.59 38.43
N ASP A 129 2.24 -10.37 37.47
CA ASP A 129 2.57 -11.78 37.67
C ASP A 129 3.74 -11.96 38.64
N VAL A 130 4.75 -11.09 38.59
CA VAL A 130 5.90 -11.13 39.48
C VAL A 130 5.51 -10.76 40.91
N GLN A 131 4.56 -9.84 41.09
CA GLN A 131 4.13 -9.40 42.44
C GLN A 131 3.36 -10.46 43.19
N ILE A 132 2.59 -11.33 42.52
CA ILE A 132 1.77 -12.35 43.16
C ILE A 132 2.58 -13.32 44.01
N PRO A 133 3.72 -13.90 43.58
CA PRO A 133 4.53 -14.81 44.42
C PRO A 133 5.14 -14.13 45.63
N GLN A 134 5.42 -12.84 45.56
CA GLN A 134 6.07 -12.12 46.67
C GLN A 134 5.11 -11.87 47.84
N LYS A 135 3.83 -11.87 47.60
CA LYS A 135 2.83 -11.66 48.65
C LYS A 135 2.58 -12.86 49.54
N GLU A 136 2.97 -14.02 49.10
CA GLU A 136 2.76 -15.27 49.83
C GLU A 136 3.83 -15.52 50.92
N ASP A 137 4.91 -14.81 50.87
CA ASP A 137 5.97 -14.89 51.85
C ASP A 137 5.66 -14.05 53.10
#